data_18bf477ac126ac168e9b8c0866a9e218
#
_entry.id   18bf477ac126ac168e9b8c0866a9e218
#
_cell.length_a   1.000
_cell.length_b   1.000
_cell.length_c   1.000
_cell.angle_alpha   90.00
_cell.angle_beta   90.00
_cell.angle_gamma   90.00
#
_symmetry.space_group_name_H-M   'P 1'
#
loop_
_entity.id
_entity.type
_entity.pdbx_description
1 polymer ?
#
loop_
_entity_poly.entity_id
_entity_poly.type
_entity_poly.pdbx_seq_one_letter_code
_entity_poly.pdbx_strand_id
1 'polypeptide(L)'
;MSGLPRPVREVTGLFLSLVDEAAPGLVEGLYLHGSLGFGEWYDGRSDIDYVAVLADRPDEKSVDLLRKVHDEVSSTFQRPPFDGFHLTWDDLARSPYSCPDLPCTQAGFFYDEARLDVHPVTWHELARHGVTVRGPDLPEVDIWTDDQALRRYTRENLGTYWREQADAIARFPAEAGKPDIVAWCVLGVSRLHHLLATGELTSKTGAGRYAAEAFGERWRLIITEALAVRVTGATSGAYEDAPERRAEDTIAFTDMVVGSGLALPV
;
A
#
# COMPACT_ATOMS: atom_id res chain seq x y z
N MET A 1 16.03 -12.22 -7.84
CA MET A 1 15.17 -12.91 -6.85
C MET A 1 15.87 -13.33 -5.55
N SER A 2 17.21 -13.36 -5.45
CA SER A 2 17.92 -13.87 -4.24
C SER A 2 17.76 -13.01 -2.97
N GLY A 3 17.29 -11.78 -3.05
CA GLY A 3 17.11 -10.86 -1.90
C GLY A 3 15.68 -10.78 -1.33
N LEU A 4 14.67 -11.34 -2.00
CA LEU A 4 13.29 -11.27 -1.53
C LEU A 4 13.04 -12.28 -0.38
N PRO A 5 12.14 -11.94 0.58
CA PRO A 5 11.69 -12.86 1.61
C PRO A 5 11.14 -14.17 1.02
N ARG A 6 11.31 -15.27 1.75
CA ARG A 6 10.88 -16.58 1.27
C ARG A 6 9.39 -16.63 0.88
N PRO A 7 8.45 -16.14 1.71
CA PRO A 7 7.02 -16.14 1.34
C PRO A 7 6.75 -15.38 0.05
N VAL A 8 7.42 -14.25 -0.17
CA VAL A 8 7.28 -13.44 -1.39
C VAL A 8 7.71 -14.23 -2.62
N ARG A 9 8.86 -14.92 -2.55
CA ARG A 9 9.35 -15.76 -3.66
C ARG A 9 8.41 -16.92 -3.97
N GLU A 10 7.84 -17.55 -2.95
CA GLU A 10 6.92 -18.68 -3.11
C GLU A 10 5.61 -18.24 -3.78
N VAL A 11 5.01 -17.14 -3.33
CA VAL A 11 3.77 -16.58 -3.90
C VAL A 11 3.98 -16.11 -5.34
N THR A 12 5.00 -15.27 -5.58
CA THR A 12 5.27 -14.74 -6.94
C THR A 12 5.72 -15.84 -7.90
N GLY A 13 6.45 -16.84 -7.40
CA GLY A 13 6.87 -17.99 -8.19
C GLY A 13 5.70 -18.88 -8.62
N LEU A 14 4.76 -19.15 -7.72
CA LEU A 14 3.53 -19.88 -8.06
C LEU A 14 2.69 -19.11 -9.08
N PHE A 15 2.44 -17.82 -8.84
CA PHE A 15 1.70 -16.96 -9.77
C PHE A 15 2.29 -17.02 -11.18
N LEU A 16 3.60 -16.78 -11.32
CA LEU A 16 4.27 -16.78 -12.62
C LEU A 16 4.25 -18.17 -13.28
N SER A 17 4.41 -19.26 -12.52
CA SER A 17 4.37 -20.62 -13.05
C SER A 17 2.99 -20.96 -13.61
N LEU A 18 1.91 -20.61 -12.89
CA LEU A 18 0.54 -20.88 -13.34
C LEU A 18 0.16 -20.07 -14.58
N VAL A 19 0.55 -18.79 -14.62
CA VAL A 19 0.30 -17.94 -15.80
C VAL A 19 1.08 -18.46 -17.02
N ASP A 20 2.36 -18.79 -16.86
CA ASP A 20 3.21 -19.28 -17.97
C ASP A 20 2.72 -20.62 -18.51
N GLU A 21 2.20 -21.49 -17.65
CA GLU A 21 1.61 -22.78 -18.08
C GLU A 21 0.31 -22.58 -18.87
N ALA A 22 -0.53 -21.65 -18.41
CA ALA A 22 -1.87 -21.45 -18.99
C ALA A 22 -1.89 -20.50 -20.20
N ALA A 23 -1.03 -19.46 -20.20
CA ALA A 23 -0.92 -18.46 -21.27
C ALA A 23 0.52 -17.93 -21.35
N PRO A 24 1.43 -18.64 -22.01
CA PRO A 24 2.82 -18.20 -22.16
C PRO A 24 2.92 -16.81 -22.80
N GLY A 25 3.63 -15.91 -22.12
CA GLY A 25 3.84 -14.54 -22.58
C GLY A 25 2.72 -13.54 -22.24
N LEU A 26 1.64 -13.94 -21.55
CA LEU A 26 0.58 -13.03 -21.13
C LEU A 26 1.10 -11.98 -20.15
N VAL A 27 1.91 -12.38 -19.16
CA VAL A 27 2.55 -11.48 -18.18
C VAL A 27 4.00 -11.27 -18.55
N GLU A 28 4.33 -10.12 -19.09
CA GLU A 28 5.70 -9.75 -19.49
C GLU A 28 6.49 -9.11 -18.35
N GLY A 29 5.81 -8.41 -17.43
CA GLY A 29 6.41 -7.77 -16.26
C GLY A 29 5.71 -8.14 -14.97
N LEU A 30 6.48 -8.28 -13.89
CA LEU A 30 5.97 -8.38 -12.52
C LEU A 30 6.89 -7.57 -11.61
N TYR A 31 6.33 -6.56 -11.01
CA TYR A 31 7.04 -5.64 -10.13
C TYR A 31 6.36 -5.55 -8.79
N LEU A 32 7.15 -5.44 -7.72
CA LEU A 32 6.64 -5.28 -6.36
C LEU A 32 6.92 -3.87 -5.87
N HIS A 33 6.03 -3.35 -5.03
CA HIS A 33 6.17 -2.02 -4.42
C HIS A 33 5.76 -2.04 -2.93
N GLY A 34 5.22 -0.94 -2.41
CA GLY A 34 4.79 -0.88 -1.02
C GLY A 34 5.91 -1.19 -0.02
N SER A 35 5.64 -2.01 0.97
CA SER A 35 6.61 -2.34 2.03
C SER A 35 7.88 -3.00 1.48
N LEU A 36 7.79 -3.82 0.44
CA LEU A 36 8.93 -4.46 -0.20
C LEU A 36 9.84 -3.45 -0.90
N GLY A 37 9.28 -2.47 -1.55
CA GLY A 37 10.01 -1.39 -2.21
C GLY A 37 10.84 -0.55 -1.24
N PHE A 38 10.40 -0.39 -0.01
CA PHE A 38 11.15 0.29 1.05
C PHE A 38 12.09 -0.63 1.83
N GLY A 39 12.22 -1.90 1.44
CA GLY A 39 13.04 -2.88 2.15
C GLY A 39 12.50 -3.25 3.54
N GLU A 40 11.22 -3.01 3.79
CA GLU A 40 10.55 -3.29 5.05
C GLU A 40 9.56 -4.44 4.89
N TRP A 41 9.97 -5.64 5.31
CA TRP A 41 9.12 -6.80 5.33
C TRP A 41 8.89 -7.30 6.76
N TYR A 42 7.63 -7.47 7.14
CA TYR A 42 7.24 -7.99 8.44
C TYR A 42 6.32 -9.20 8.26
N ASP A 43 6.82 -10.39 8.58
CA ASP A 43 6.07 -11.65 8.45
C ASP A 43 4.72 -11.59 9.16
N GLY A 44 3.66 -12.00 8.45
CA GLY A 44 2.29 -12.02 8.93
C GLY A 44 1.61 -10.63 9.03
N ARG A 45 2.31 -9.54 8.64
CA ARG A 45 1.81 -8.15 8.71
C ARG A 45 1.98 -7.37 7.41
N SER A 46 2.92 -7.77 6.57
CA SER A 46 3.08 -7.21 5.23
C SER A 46 2.30 -8.05 4.24
N ASP A 47 1.61 -7.37 3.34
CA ASP A 47 1.07 -7.84 2.09
C ASP A 47 2.13 -7.78 0.97
N ILE A 48 1.87 -8.41 -0.14
CA ILE A 48 2.70 -8.33 -1.33
C ILE A 48 1.94 -7.44 -2.32
N ASP A 49 2.37 -6.18 -2.42
CA ASP A 49 1.82 -5.22 -3.38
C ASP A 49 2.50 -5.43 -4.74
N TYR A 50 1.72 -5.69 -5.82
CA TYR A 50 2.28 -5.95 -7.14
C TYR A 50 1.66 -5.08 -8.24
N VAL A 51 2.45 -4.88 -9.31
CA VAL A 51 2.00 -4.44 -10.63
C VAL A 51 2.44 -5.49 -11.64
N ALA A 52 1.46 -6.14 -12.30
CA ALA A 52 1.73 -7.07 -13.38
C ALA A 52 1.50 -6.40 -14.73
N VAL A 53 2.49 -6.45 -15.61
CA VAL A 53 2.42 -5.87 -16.94
C VAL A 53 2.11 -6.95 -17.95
N LEU A 54 1.01 -6.78 -18.66
CA LEU A 54 0.52 -7.69 -19.69
C LEU A 54 1.06 -7.26 -21.06
N ALA A 55 1.24 -8.24 -21.96
CA ALA A 55 1.64 -8.00 -23.35
C ALA A 55 0.65 -7.09 -24.09
N ASP A 56 -0.65 -7.37 -23.89
CA ASP A 56 -1.76 -6.63 -24.49
C ASP A 56 -2.89 -6.44 -23.47
N ARG A 57 -3.87 -5.60 -23.82
CA ARG A 57 -5.11 -5.44 -23.03
C ARG A 57 -5.83 -6.79 -22.94
N PRO A 58 -6.12 -7.29 -21.71
CA PRO A 58 -6.72 -8.59 -21.56
C PRO A 58 -8.15 -8.62 -22.10
N ASP A 59 -8.47 -9.67 -22.84
CA ASP A 59 -9.85 -10.02 -23.22
C ASP A 59 -10.53 -10.83 -22.07
N GLU A 60 -11.83 -11.11 -22.22
CA GLU A 60 -12.59 -11.88 -21.20
C GLU A 60 -11.92 -13.22 -20.85
N LYS A 61 -11.30 -13.90 -21.82
CA LYS A 61 -10.64 -15.18 -21.57
C LYS A 61 -9.38 -15.02 -20.74
N SER A 62 -8.63 -13.96 -21.01
CA SER A 62 -7.43 -13.61 -20.25
C SER A 62 -7.79 -13.20 -18.83
N VAL A 63 -8.87 -12.44 -18.64
CA VAL A 63 -9.41 -12.08 -17.31
C VAL A 63 -9.84 -13.31 -16.53
N ASP A 64 -10.61 -14.22 -17.17
CA ASP A 64 -11.02 -15.49 -16.55
C ASP A 64 -9.84 -16.38 -16.16
N LEU A 65 -8.77 -16.37 -16.96
CA LEU A 65 -7.54 -17.09 -16.65
C LEU A 65 -6.84 -16.47 -15.44
N LEU A 66 -6.65 -15.16 -15.44
CA LEU A 66 -6.03 -14.44 -14.31
C LEU A 66 -6.80 -14.67 -13.01
N ARG A 67 -8.14 -14.65 -13.05
CA ARG A 67 -8.97 -14.97 -11.88
C ARG A 67 -8.68 -16.36 -11.34
N LYS A 68 -8.65 -17.39 -12.20
CA LYS A 68 -8.34 -18.76 -11.78
C LYS A 68 -6.94 -18.91 -11.18
N VAL A 69 -5.97 -18.21 -11.77
CA VAL A 69 -4.61 -18.18 -11.24
C VAL A 69 -4.57 -17.55 -9.86
N HIS A 70 -5.23 -16.40 -9.66
CA HIS A 70 -5.29 -15.75 -8.34
C HIS A 70 -6.07 -16.55 -7.31
N ASP A 71 -7.14 -17.24 -7.71
CA ASP A 71 -7.90 -18.16 -6.84
C ASP A 71 -6.99 -19.30 -6.36
N GLU A 72 -6.18 -19.89 -7.25
CA GLU A 72 -5.23 -20.95 -6.90
C GLU A 72 -4.11 -20.44 -5.99
N VAL A 73 -3.55 -19.25 -6.28
CA VAL A 73 -2.54 -18.61 -5.42
C VAL A 73 -3.12 -18.34 -4.03
N SER A 74 -4.32 -17.77 -3.93
CA SER A 74 -4.98 -17.45 -2.66
C SER A 74 -5.37 -18.70 -1.88
N SER A 75 -5.76 -19.78 -2.56
CA SER A 75 -6.08 -21.07 -1.92
C SER A 75 -4.83 -21.75 -1.35
N THR A 76 -3.70 -21.60 -2.05
CA THR A 76 -2.40 -22.18 -1.63
C THR A 76 -1.76 -21.35 -0.53
N PHE A 77 -1.82 -20.03 -0.65
CA PHE A 77 -1.23 -19.07 0.28
C PHE A 77 -2.29 -18.10 0.81
N GLN A 78 -2.92 -18.44 1.93
CA GLN A 78 -3.88 -17.53 2.57
C GLN A 78 -3.19 -16.25 3.10
N ARG A 79 -1.90 -16.31 3.38
CA ARG A 79 -1.04 -15.21 3.81
C ARG A 79 0.39 -15.40 3.30
N PRO A 80 1.09 -14.33 2.90
CA PRO A 80 0.59 -12.94 2.80
C PRO A 80 -0.42 -12.76 1.65
N PRO A 81 -1.34 -11.78 1.74
CA PRO A 81 -2.16 -11.37 0.60
C PRO A 81 -1.27 -10.97 -0.58
N PHE A 82 -1.72 -11.26 -1.79
CA PHE A 82 -1.06 -10.88 -3.04
C PHE A 82 -1.98 -9.90 -3.76
N ASP A 83 -1.79 -8.62 -3.49
CA ASP A 83 -2.68 -7.54 -3.85
C ASP A 83 -2.04 -6.61 -4.89
N GLY A 84 -2.82 -6.23 -5.90
CA GLY A 84 -2.33 -5.39 -6.98
C GLY A 84 -3.21 -5.45 -8.22
N PHE A 85 -2.67 -5.09 -9.36
CA PHE A 85 -3.43 -4.98 -10.60
C PHE A 85 -2.61 -5.34 -11.84
N HIS A 86 -3.34 -5.56 -12.95
CA HIS A 86 -2.79 -5.93 -14.24
C HIS A 86 -3.03 -4.80 -15.24
N LEU A 87 -1.95 -4.29 -15.86
CA LEU A 87 -2.00 -3.22 -16.85
C LEU A 87 -1.10 -3.53 -18.04
N THR A 88 -1.06 -2.67 -19.03
CA THR A 88 -0.13 -2.74 -20.16
C THR A 88 1.05 -1.77 -19.99
N TRP A 89 2.11 -1.95 -20.77
CA TRP A 89 3.23 -0.99 -20.81
C TRP A 89 2.77 0.43 -21.13
N ASP A 90 1.81 0.56 -22.06
CA ASP A 90 1.20 1.84 -22.42
C ASP A 90 0.47 2.52 -21.26
N ASP A 91 -0.18 1.74 -20.37
CA ASP A 91 -0.83 2.30 -19.18
C ASP A 91 0.21 2.80 -18.18
N LEU A 92 1.29 2.05 -17.99
CA LEU A 92 2.35 2.41 -17.06
C LEU A 92 3.09 3.69 -17.48
N ALA A 93 3.27 3.87 -18.82
CA ALA A 93 3.87 5.06 -19.40
C ALA A 93 2.97 6.31 -19.39
N ARG A 94 1.71 6.19 -18.94
CA ARG A 94 0.74 7.29 -18.90
C ARG A 94 0.24 7.55 -17.49
N SER A 95 -0.41 8.70 -17.34
CA SER A 95 -1.05 9.06 -16.08
C SER A 95 -2.04 7.99 -15.62
N PRO A 96 -2.00 7.54 -14.35
CA PRO A 96 -2.96 6.59 -13.80
C PRO A 96 -4.42 7.06 -13.94
N TYR A 97 -4.67 8.35 -14.05
CA TYR A 97 -6.02 8.88 -14.28
C TYR A 97 -6.58 8.51 -15.66
N SER A 98 -5.72 8.21 -16.64
CA SER A 98 -6.12 7.78 -17.98
C SER A 98 -6.24 6.26 -18.13
N CYS A 99 -5.86 5.48 -17.14
CA CYS A 99 -6.08 4.04 -17.17
C CYS A 99 -7.57 3.72 -17.10
N PRO A 100 -8.05 2.70 -17.81
CA PRO A 100 -9.39 2.14 -17.59
C PRO A 100 -9.46 1.46 -16.23
N ASP A 101 -10.62 0.89 -15.90
CA ASP A 101 -10.72 -0.10 -14.85
C ASP A 101 -9.92 -1.34 -15.24
N LEU A 102 -9.22 -1.94 -14.27
CA LEU A 102 -8.23 -2.98 -14.48
C LEU A 102 -8.59 -4.25 -13.72
N PRO A 103 -8.20 -5.44 -14.22
CA PRO A 103 -8.22 -6.65 -13.39
C PRO A 103 -7.28 -6.47 -12.21
N CYS A 104 -7.78 -6.66 -10.99
CA CYS A 104 -7.01 -6.42 -9.77
C CYS A 104 -7.39 -7.38 -8.65
N THR A 105 -6.53 -7.46 -7.64
CA THR A 105 -6.75 -8.22 -6.42
C THR A 105 -6.63 -7.34 -5.20
N GLN A 106 -7.49 -7.56 -4.20
CA GLN A 106 -7.38 -6.94 -2.88
C GLN A 106 -7.90 -7.88 -1.81
N ALA A 107 -7.12 -8.06 -0.76
CA ALA A 107 -7.43 -8.92 0.38
C ALA A 107 -7.80 -10.37 -0.03
N GLY A 108 -7.17 -10.89 -1.10
CA GLY A 108 -7.41 -12.24 -1.64
C GLY A 108 -8.64 -12.37 -2.56
N PHE A 109 -9.34 -11.26 -2.86
CA PHE A 109 -10.43 -11.25 -3.82
C PHE A 109 -9.98 -10.69 -5.17
N PHE A 110 -10.42 -11.33 -6.26
CA PHE A 110 -10.17 -10.87 -7.63
C PHE A 110 -11.36 -10.06 -8.14
N TYR A 111 -11.08 -8.94 -8.78
CA TYR A 111 -12.03 -8.03 -9.42
C TYR A 111 -11.67 -7.94 -10.91
N ASP A 112 -12.65 -8.16 -11.78
CA ASP A 112 -12.45 -8.13 -13.24
C ASP A 112 -12.11 -6.73 -13.73
N GLU A 113 -12.78 -5.73 -13.16
CA GLU A 113 -12.67 -4.32 -13.50
C GLU A 113 -12.83 -3.49 -12.23
N ALA A 114 -11.73 -2.90 -11.74
CA ALA A 114 -11.75 -1.95 -10.65
C ALA A 114 -10.54 -1.00 -10.72
N ARG A 115 -10.52 0.01 -9.86
CA ARG A 115 -9.44 1.00 -9.78
C ARG A 115 -8.76 0.98 -8.41
N LEU A 116 -8.53 -0.20 -7.89
CA LEU A 116 -7.85 -0.36 -6.61
C LEU A 116 -6.35 -0.07 -6.80
N ASP A 117 -5.83 0.87 -6.02
CA ASP A 117 -4.43 1.33 -6.04
C ASP A 117 -3.92 1.89 -7.38
N VAL A 118 -4.81 2.16 -8.35
CA VAL A 118 -4.49 2.82 -9.62
C VAL A 118 -4.45 4.35 -9.41
N HIS A 119 -3.36 4.84 -8.87
CA HIS A 119 -3.19 6.25 -8.50
C HIS A 119 -1.71 6.70 -8.50
N PRO A 120 -1.41 8.01 -8.48
CA PRO A 120 -0.05 8.54 -8.59
C PRO A 120 0.95 8.00 -7.57
N VAL A 121 0.51 7.64 -6.35
CA VAL A 121 1.40 7.09 -5.32
C VAL A 121 2.02 5.77 -5.78
N THR A 122 1.21 4.84 -6.32
CA THR A 122 1.68 3.55 -6.83
C THR A 122 2.70 3.72 -7.95
N TRP A 123 2.44 4.62 -8.93
CA TRP A 123 3.39 4.90 -10.02
C TRP A 123 4.72 5.44 -9.50
N HIS A 124 4.67 6.38 -8.55
CA HIS A 124 5.89 6.95 -7.96
C HIS A 124 6.62 5.95 -7.04
N GLU A 125 5.90 5.14 -6.26
CA GLU A 125 6.51 4.06 -5.47
C GLU A 125 7.21 3.06 -6.39
N LEU A 126 6.56 2.66 -7.48
CA LEU A 126 7.14 1.74 -8.45
C LEU A 126 8.39 2.33 -9.11
N ALA A 127 8.32 3.56 -9.60
CA ALA A 127 9.45 4.22 -10.28
C ALA A 127 10.66 4.43 -9.35
N ARG A 128 10.44 4.73 -8.07
CA ARG A 128 11.50 5.12 -7.14
C ARG A 128 11.99 3.99 -6.25
N HIS A 129 11.12 3.04 -5.94
CA HIS A 129 11.33 2.01 -4.92
C HIS A 129 10.93 0.61 -5.38
N GLY A 130 10.46 0.44 -6.60
CA GLY A 130 9.97 -0.86 -7.07
C GLY A 130 11.06 -1.93 -7.12
N VAL A 131 10.62 -3.18 -7.05
CA VAL A 131 11.49 -4.36 -7.10
C VAL A 131 11.08 -5.23 -8.26
N THR A 132 12.00 -5.47 -9.22
CA THR A 132 11.77 -6.31 -10.38
C THR A 132 11.76 -7.79 -10.00
N VAL A 133 10.67 -8.49 -10.32
CA VAL A 133 10.57 -9.96 -10.25
C VAL A 133 10.71 -10.55 -11.64
N ARG A 134 10.06 -9.96 -12.64
CA ARG A 134 10.09 -10.33 -14.07
C ARG A 134 10.06 -9.06 -14.92
N GLY A 135 10.65 -9.12 -16.09
CA GLY A 135 10.68 -8.05 -17.07
C GLY A 135 11.97 -7.24 -17.05
N PRO A 136 12.00 -6.10 -17.76
CA PRO A 136 13.12 -5.17 -17.74
C PRO A 136 13.39 -4.61 -16.34
N ASP A 137 14.61 -4.19 -16.06
CA ASP A 137 14.91 -3.47 -14.83
C ASP A 137 14.18 -2.11 -14.83
N LEU A 138 13.65 -1.72 -13.67
CA LEU A 138 12.79 -0.52 -13.54
C LEU A 138 13.39 0.77 -14.12
N PRO A 139 14.70 1.04 -14.04
CA PRO A 139 15.29 2.21 -14.71
C PRO A 139 15.19 2.19 -16.25
N GLU A 140 14.90 1.04 -16.84
CA GLU A 140 14.71 0.86 -18.31
C GLU A 140 13.23 0.96 -18.72
N VAL A 141 12.32 1.00 -17.73
CA VAL A 141 10.87 1.04 -17.95
C VAL A 141 10.40 2.50 -17.97
N ASP A 142 9.60 2.83 -18.98
CA ASP A 142 8.92 4.13 -19.02
C ASP A 142 7.75 4.13 -18.04
N ILE A 143 7.93 4.78 -16.89
CA ILE A 143 6.92 4.93 -15.85
C ILE A 143 6.59 6.40 -15.70
N TRP A 144 5.31 6.74 -15.93
CA TRP A 144 4.86 8.11 -15.77
C TRP A 144 5.01 8.57 -14.31
N THR A 145 5.56 9.77 -14.12
CA THR A 145 5.63 10.43 -12.81
C THR A 145 5.36 11.93 -12.96
N ASP A 146 4.63 12.51 -12.00
CA ASP A 146 4.34 13.94 -11.90
C ASP A 146 4.19 14.30 -10.42
N ASP A 147 5.19 15.00 -9.87
CA ASP A 147 5.23 15.36 -8.45
C ASP A 147 4.07 16.28 -8.04
N GLN A 148 3.57 17.10 -8.95
CA GLN A 148 2.40 17.94 -8.67
C GLN A 148 1.12 17.10 -8.60
N ALA A 149 0.95 16.14 -9.50
CA ALA A 149 -0.17 15.22 -9.48
C ALA A 149 -0.14 14.33 -8.22
N LEU A 150 1.05 13.86 -7.83
CA LEU A 150 1.26 13.12 -6.59
C LEU A 150 0.83 13.92 -5.36
N ARG A 151 1.27 15.19 -5.26
CA ARG A 151 0.88 16.08 -4.15
C ARG A 151 -0.62 16.38 -4.15
N ARG A 152 -1.22 16.68 -5.31
CA ARG A 152 -2.67 16.92 -5.42
C ARG A 152 -3.46 15.71 -4.96
N TYR A 153 -3.14 14.52 -5.47
CA TYR A 153 -3.80 13.28 -5.09
C TYR A 153 -3.68 13.02 -3.58
N THR A 154 -2.48 13.17 -3.02
CA THR A 154 -2.23 12.94 -1.59
C THR A 154 -3.03 13.89 -0.72
N ARG A 155 -3.11 15.17 -1.10
CA ARG A 155 -3.91 16.17 -0.39
C ARG A 155 -5.40 15.89 -0.49
N GLU A 156 -5.90 15.52 -1.66
CA GLU A 156 -7.28 15.12 -1.88
C GLU A 156 -7.63 13.88 -1.05
N ASN A 157 -6.81 12.86 -1.09
CA ASN A 157 -6.98 11.63 -0.30
C ASN A 157 -7.00 11.93 1.21
N LEU A 158 -6.14 12.85 1.68
CA LEU A 158 -6.14 13.28 3.07
C LEU A 158 -7.42 14.03 3.45
N GLY A 159 -7.94 14.88 2.54
CA GLY A 159 -9.13 15.70 2.77
C GLY A 159 -10.47 14.98 2.55
N THR A 160 -10.46 13.84 1.85
CA THR A 160 -11.67 13.03 1.59
C THR A 160 -11.62 11.74 2.37
N TYR A 161 -10.92 10.74 1.87
CA TYR A 161 -10.85 9.40 2.46
C TYR A 161 -10.41 9.43 3.94
N TRP A 162 -9.29 10.05 4.26
CA TRP A 162 -8.80 10.07 5.63
C TRP A 162 -9.66 10.96 6.56
N ARG A 163 -10.31 11.98 6.04
CA ARG A 163 -11.31 12.73 6.82
C ARG A 163 -12.51 11.86 7.16
N GLU A 164 -13.02 11.10 6.21
CA GLU A 164 -14.11 10.14 6.44
C GLU A 164 -13.70 9.04 7.45
N GLN A 165 -12.47 8.53 7.36
CA GLN A 165 -11.96 7.54 8.32
C GLN A 165 -11.80 8.14 9.72
N ALA A 166 -11.28 9.36 9.86
CA ALA A 166 -11.20 10.06 11.14
C ALA A 166 -12.58 10.24 11.79
N ASP A 167 -13.57 10.63 11.00
CA ASP A 167 -14.96 10.75 11.44
C ASP A 167 -15.56 9.38 11.82
N ALA A 168 -15.22 8.33 11.08
CA ALA A 168 -15.70 6.97 11.35
C ALA A 168 -15.16 6.43 12.69
N ILE A 169 -13.85 6.52 12.92
CA ILE A 169 -13.25 6.06 14.19
C ILE A 169 -13.73 6.90 15.39
N ALA A 170 -14.03 8.19 15.20
CA ALA A 170 -14.61 9.03 16.24
C ALA A 170 -16.02 8.59 16.64
N ARG A 171 -16.81 8.05 15.70
CA ARG A 171 -18.15 7.47 15.99
C ARG A 171 -18.09 6.11 16.66
N PHE A 172 -16.99 5.37 16.46
CA PHE A 172 -16.80 4.01 16.97
C PHE A 172 -15.48 3.88 17.77
N PRO A 173 -15.37 4.53 18.97
CA PRO A 173 -14.11 4.55 19.72
C PRO A 173 -13.56 3.17 20.09
N ALA A 174 -14.42 2.16 20.28
CA ALA A 174 -13.97 0.79 20.54
C ALA A 174 -13.15 0.20 19.39
N GLU A 175 -13.47 0.56 18.13
CA GLU A 175 -12.68 0.18 16.96
C GLU A 175 -11.36 0.96 16.93
N ALA A 176 -11.38 2.27 17.20
CA ALA A 176 -10.20 3.13 17.20
C ALA A 176 -9.08 2.64 18.13
N GLY A 177 -9.45 1.93 19.23
CA GLY A 177 -8.50 1.37 20.17
C GLY A 177 -7.90 0.01 19.77
N LYS A 178 -8.33 -0.62 18.68
CA LYS A 178 -7.75 -1.88 18.21
C LYS A 178 -6.34 -1.67 17.67
N PRO A 179 -5.38 -2.55 17.99
CA PRO A 179 -3.97 -2.36 17.61
C PRO A 179 -3.74 -2.15 16.11
N ASP A 180 -4.41 -2.93 15.26
CA ASP A 180 -4.33 -2.82 13.81
C ASP A 180 -4.87 -1.48 13.30
N ILE A 181 -5.99 -0.99 13.87
CA ILE A 181 -6.56 0.32 13.53
C ILE A 181 -5.64 1.45 14.00
N VAL A 182 -5.04 1.33 15.19
CA VAL A 182 -4.01 2.29 15.68
C VAL A 182 -2.86 2.39 14.69
N ALA A 183 -2.27 1.26 14.30
CA ALA A 183 -1.15 1.25 13.35
C ALA A 183 -1.56 1.81 11.98
N TRP A 184 -2.74 1.43 11.49
CA TRP A 184 -3.25 1.88 10.21
C TRP A 184 -3.54 3.39 10.20
N CYS A 185 -4.25 3.92 11.18
CA CYS A 185 -4.58 5.33 11.27
C CYS A 185 -3.33 6.20 11.47
N VAL A 186 -2.58 5.93 12.54
CA VAL A 186 -1.44 6.77 12.94
C VAL A 186 -0.35 6.80 11.86
N LEU A 187 0.04 5.64 11.34
CA LEU A 187 1.09 5.56 10.32
C LEU A 187 0.59 5.96 8.93
N GLY A 188 -0.68 5.68 8.62
CA GLY A 188 -1.31 6.04 7.36
C GLY A 188 -1.33 7.56 7.15
N VAL A 189 -1.97 8.32 8.05
CA VAL A 189 -2.03 9.79 7.92
C VAL A 189 -0.64 10.43 7.99
N SER A 190 0.28 9.84 8.77
CA SER A 190 1.66 10.33 8.86
C SER A 190 2.42 10.18 7.54
N ARG A 191 2.16 9.11 6.74
CA ARG A 191 2.75 8.95 5.39
C ARG A 191 2.33 10.09 4.46
N LEU A 192 1.04 10.41 4.46
CA LEU A 192 0.50 11.47 3.62
C LEU A 192 1.04 12.83 4.05
N HIS A 193 1.07 13.08 5.36
CA HIS A 193 1.64 14.32 5.89
C HIS A 193 3.13 14.47 5.54
N HIS A 194 3.92 13.39 5.68
CA HIS A 194 5.33 13.38 5.28
C HIS A 194 5.51 13.78 3.81
N LEU A 195 4.75 13.15 2.91
CA LEU A 195 4.82 13.46 1.48
C LEU A 195 4.45 14.93 1.20
N LEU A 196 3.39 15.45 1.82
CA LEU A 196 2.99 16.85 1.64
C LEU A 196 4.03 17.83 2.19
N ALA A 197 4.69 17.50 3.30
CA ALA A 197 5.69 18.35 3.94
C ALA A 197 7.04 18.33 3.22
N THR A 198 7.48 17.16 2.73
CA THR A 198 8.84 16.96 2.21
C THR A 198 8.91 16.77 0.70
N GLY A 199 7.82 16.32 0.05
CA GLY A 199 7.79 15.86 -1.34
C GLY A 199 8.25 14.42 -1.54
N GLU A 200 8.63 13.71 -0.47
CA GLU A 200 9.22 12.38 -0.55
C GLU A 200 8.24 11.30 -0.06
N LEU A 201 8.26 10.16 -0.74
CA LEU A 201 7.58 8.95 -0.28
C LEU A 201 8.30 8.34 0.92
N THR A 202 7.57 7.66 1.78
CA THR A 202 8.14 6.96 2.92
C THR A 202 7.34 5.70 3.27
N SER A 203 7.99 4.75 3.94
CA SER A 203 7.32 3.57 4.49
C SER A 203 6.42 3.92 5.69
N LYS A 204 5.56 2.99 6.11
CA LYS A 204 4.78 3.15 7.35
C LYS A 204 5.69 3.36 8.57
N THR A 205 6.82 2.65 8.64
CA THR A 205 7.77 2.79 9.76
C THR A 205 8.54 4.12 9.67
N GLY A 206 8.94 4.53 8.46
CA GLY A 206 9.55 5.84 8.22
C GLY A 206 8.63 6.99 8.60
N ALA A 207 7.34 6.88 8.25
CA ALA A 207 6.31 7.85 8.63
C ALA A 207 6.12 7.96 10.15
N GLY A 208 6.18 6.84 10.87
CA GLY A 208 6.13 6.85 12.32
C GLY A 208 7.33 7.55 12.95
N ARG A 209 8.55 7.34 12.44
CA ARG A 209 9.75 8.06 12.89
C ARG A 209 9.63 9.56 12.61
N TYR A 210 9.24 9.93 11.39
CA TYR A 210 8.95 11.32 11.04
C TYR A 210 7.92 11.95 11.99
N ALA A 211 6.82 11.26 12.26
CA ALA A 211 5.76 11.76 13.13
C ALA A 211 6.25 12.01 14.57
N ALA A 212 7.13 11.15 15.09
CA ALA A 212 7.72 11.32 16.42
C ALA A 212 8.60 12.58 16.54
N GLU A 213 9.18 13.03 15.43
CA GLU A 213 9.96 14.26 15.35
C GLU A 213 9.11 15.50 15.07
N ALA A 214 8.11 15.36 14.17
CA ALA A 214 7.32 16.46 13.65
C ALA A 214 6.21 16.93 14.60
N PHE A 215 5.58 16.01 15.38
CA PHE A 215 4.36 16.34 16.13
C PHE A 215 4.54 16.50 17.64
N GLY A 216 5.73 16.48 18.13
CA GLY A 216 6.03 16.80 19.54
C GLY A 216 5.66 15.71 20.57
N GLU A 217 6.03 15.94 21.82
CA GLU A 217 6.06 14.95 22.90
C GLU A 217 4.70 14.33 23.24
N ARG A 218 3.61 15.13 23.16
CA ARG A 218 2.24 14.67 23.46
C ARG A 218 1.87 13.41 22.70
N TRP A 219 2.35 13.27 21.47
CA TRP A 219 1.94 12.20 20.56
C TRP A 219 2.88 10.99 20.57
N ARG A 220 4.00 11.10 21.29
CA ARG A 220 5.04 10.07 21.29
C ARG A 220 4.50 8.69 21.70
N LEU A 221 3.57 8.66 22.66
CA LEU A 221 3.02 7.41 23.17
C LEU A 221 2.23 6.65 22.09
N ILE A 222 1.31 7.32 21.41
CA ILE A 222 0.47 6.67 20.37
C ILE A 222 1.29 6.31 19.13
N ILE A 223 2.30 7.11 18.79
CA ILE A 223 3.22 6.81 17.68
C ILE A 223 4.06 5.57 18.01
N THR A 224 4.56 5.47 19.25
CA THR A 224 5.32 4.30 19.72
C THR A 224 4.45 3.04 19.69
N GLU A 225 3.19 3.14 20.11
CA GLU A 225 2.21 2.05 20.04
C GLU A 225 1.98 1.58 18.60
N ALA A 226 1.73 2.50 17.67
CA ALA A 226 1.55 2.20 16.25
C ALA A 226 2.79 1.53 15.62
N LEU A 227 3.98 2.01 15.95
CA LEU A 227 5.25 1.42 15.49
C LEU A 227 5.47 0.02 16.10
N ALA A 228 5.17 -0.19 17.37
CA ALA A 228 5.29 -1.49 18.02
C ALA A 228 4.39 -2.52 17.31
N VAL A 229 3.12 -2.18 17.11
CA VAL A 229 2.17 -3.04 16.38
C VAL A 229 2.67 -3.34 14.97
N ARG A 230 3.13 -2.33 14.22
CA ARG A 230 3.64 -2.53 12.86
C ARG A 230 4.86 -3.45 12.81
N VAL A 231 5.83 -3.25 13.70
CA VAL A 231 7.12 -3.95 13.65
C VAL A 231 7.08 -5.32 14.32
N THR A 232 6.38 -5.43 15.47
CA THR A 232 6.40 -6.65 16.29
C THR A 232 5.10 -7.47 16.20
N GLY A 233 4.00 -6.86 15.73
CA GLY A 233 2.66 -7.46 15.79
C GLY A 233 2.02 -7.41 17.17
N ALA A 234 2.68 -6.80 18.15
CA ALA A 234 2.20 -6.65 19.52
C ALA A 234 2.13 -5.18 19.93
N THR A 235 1.30 -4.88 20.90
CA THR A 235 1.24 -3.55 21.52
C THR A 235 2.53 -3.23 22.26
N SER A 236 2.80 -1.95 22.49
CA SER A 236 3.95 -1.49 23.28
C SER A 236 3.79 -1.74 24.79
N GLY A 237 2.56 -2.08 25.24
CA GLY A 237 2.18 -2.15 26.65
C GLY A 237 1.84 -0.80 27.27
N ALA A 238 2.10 0.30 26.59
CA ALA A 238 1.94 1.65 27.16
C ALA A 238 0.49 2.05 27.48
N TYR A 239 -0.49 1.33 26.91
CA TYR A 239 -1.93 1.52 27.13
C TYR A 239 -2.61 0.32 27.78
N GLU A 240 -1.85 -0.59 28.39
CA GLU A 240 -2.39 -1.83 28.98
C GLU A 240 -3.44 -1.53 30.06
N ASP A 241 -3.16 -0.54 30.91
CA ASP A 241 -4.06 -0.10 31.99
C ASP A 241 -5.08 0.98 31.57
N ALA A 242 -5.04 1.44 30.31
CA ALA A 242 -5.89 2.53 29.84
C ALA A 242 -6.29 2.38 28.35
N PRO A 243 -7.02 1.31 27.99
CA PRO A 243 -7.36 1.05 26.57
C PRO A 243 -8.26 2.14 25.96
N GLU A 244 -9.12 2.78 26.75
CA GLU A 244 -9.93 3.91 26.29
C GLU A 244 -9.07 5.09 25.86
N ARG A 245 -8.00 5.38 26.60
CA ARG A 245 -7.04 6.43 26.24
C ARG A 245 -6.33 6.14 24.94
N ARG A 246 -6.06 4.86 24.62
CA ARG A 246 -5.51 4.48 23.31
C ARG A 246 -6.43 4.89 22.18
N ALA A 247 -7.73 4.64 22.32
CA ALA A 247 -8.74 5.04 21.35
C ALA A 247 -8.81 6.57 21.21
N GLU A 248 -8.86 7.31 22.33
CA GLU A 248 -8.90 8.77 22.35
C GLU A 248 -7.65 9.38 21.67
N ASP A 249 -6.46 8.87 21.99
CA ASP A 249 -5.20 9.36 21.41
C ASP A 249 -5.13 9.01 19.91
N THR A 250 -5.65 7.86 19.46
CA THR A 250 -5.73 7.49 18.04
C THR A 250 -6.62 8.45 17.27
N ILE A 251 -7.82 8.72 17.76
CA ILE A 251 -8.80 9.62 17.15
C ILE A 251 -8.21 11.03 17.08
N ALA A 252 -7.73 11.56 18.20
CA ALA A 252 -7.20 12.92 18.28
C ALA A 252 -5.93 13.11 17.43
N PHE A 253 -5.04 12.12 17.38
CA PHE A 253 -3.85 12.17 16.52
C PHE A 253 -4.23 12.17 15.04
N THR A 254 -5.12 11.27 14.62
CA THR A 254 -5.55 11.16 13.23
C THR A 254 -6.18 12.47 12.75
N ASP A 255 -7.11 13.03 13.50
CA ASP A 255 -7.76 14.31 13.17
C ASP A 255 -6.75 15.47 13.11
N MET A 256 -5.84 15.55 14.09
CA MET A 256 -4.79 16.58 14.13
C MET A 256 -3.87 16.50 12.91
N VAL A 257 -3.40 15.30 12.52
CA VAL A 257 -2.49 15.14 11.37
C VAL A 257 -3.20 15.45 10.05
N VAL A 258 -4.46 15.03 9.89
CA VAL A 258 -5.29 15.41 8.73
C VAL A 258 -5.41 16.94 8.63
N GLY A 259 -5.76 17.61 9.72
CA GLY A 259 -5.86 19.07 9.74
C GLY A 259 -4.54 19.78 9.45
N SER A 260 -3.44 19.30 10.03
CA SER A 260 -2.08 19.83 9.81
C SER A 260 -1.64 19.65 8.36
N GLY A 261 -1.83 18.47 7.78
CA GLY A 261 -1.45 18.20 6.39
C GLY A 261 -2.22 19.03 5.38
N LEU A 262 -3.51 19.27 5.61
CA LEU A 262 -4.33 20.15 4.77
C LEU A 262 -3.94 21.63 4.88
N ALA A 263 -3.30 22.05 5.96
CA ALA A 263 -2.81 23.40 6.15
C ALA A 263 -1.42 23.66 5.52
N LEU A 264 -0.71 22.61 5.07
CA LEU A 264 0.58 22.77 4.39
C LEU A 264 0.39 23.52 3.05
N PRO A 265 1.38 24.34 2.63
CA PRO A 265 1.32 24.98 1.31
C PRO A 265 1.31 23.93 0.19
N VAL A 266 0.66 24.29 -0.92
CA VAL A 266 0.56 23.46 -2.14
C VAL A 266 1.81 23.59 -2.98
#